data_4d7606c30874531200eaa3f5a035a19b
#
_entry.id   4d7606c30874531200eaa3f5a035a19b
#
_cell.length_a   1.000
_cell.length_b   1.000
_cell.length_c   1.000
_cell.angle_alpha   90.00
_cell.angle_beta   90.00
_cell.angle_gamma   90.00
#
_symmetry.space_group_name_H-M   'P 1'
#
loop_
_entity.id
_entity.type
_entity.pdbx_description
1 polymer ?
#
loop_
_entity_poly.entity_id
_entity_poly.type
_entity_poly.pdbx_seq_one_letter_code
_entity_poly.pdbx_strand_id
1 'polypeptide(L)'
;MKTEVPEYQLEQFQELITKLFQCCQERMQYQCERFQLPDAELRCLGLFGNERYLTAKGIALKMNVVKSRVSKIIDGLIKKKLIQSIKDPEDFRISLLSLTPRGHKKLNEINGFLKSLHGQVLSQMAQDQRQAMLTNLDILKASMEAVKELMV
;
A
#
# COMPACT_ATOMS: atom_id res chain seq x y z
N MET A 1 22.63 -1.94 24.49
CA MET A 1 22.26 -3.12 25.27
C MET A 1 20.92 -3.64 24.76
N LYS A 2 20.87 -4.90 24.33
CA LYS A 2 19.59 -5.52 24.00
C LYS A 2 18.84 -5.84 25.27
N THR A 3 17.69 -5.25 25.46
CA THR A 3 16.82 -5.53 26.59
C THR A 3 16.19 -6.91 26.37
N GLU A 4 16.26 -7.77 27.37
CA GLU A 4 15.63 -9.07 27.32
C GLU A 4 14.09 -8.89 27.28
N VAL A 5 13.42 -9.58 26.36
CA VAL A 5 11.97 -9.47 26.19
C VAL A 5 11.29 -10.62 26.93
N PRO A 6 10.41 -10.32 27.92
CA PRO A 6 9.66 -11.38 28.61
C PRO A 6 8.75 -12.16 27.66
N GLU A 7 8.57 -13.45 27.90
CA GLU A 7 7.77 -14.35 27.06
C GLU A 7 6.33 -13.84 26.88
N TYR A 8 5.70 -13.32 27.93
CA TYR A 8 4.32 -12.84 27.84
C TYR A 8 4.17 -11.64 26.90
N GLN A 9 5.20 -10.79 26.81
CA GLN A 9 5.19 -9.66 25.87
C GLN A 9 5.35 -10.15 24.43
N LEU A 10 6.20 -11.14 24.20
CA LEU A 10 6.40 -11.74 22.89
C LEU A 10 5.11 -12.38 22.39
N GLU A 11 4.44 -13.17 23.22
CA GLU A 11 3.17 -13.82 22.89
C GLU A 11 2.07 -12.80 22.57
N GLN A 12 1.94 -11.77 23.41
CA GLN A 12 0.96 -10.70 23.19
C GLN A 12 1.21 -9.96 21.89
N PHE A 13 2.46 -9.65 21.59
CA PHE A 13 2.85 -8.96 20.37
C PHE A 13 2.51 -9.81 19.13
N GLN A 14 2.87 -11.09 19.13
CA GLN A 14 2.60 -12.01 18.04
C GLN A 14 1.09 -12.15 17.78
N GLU A 15 0.30 -12.27 18.85
CA GLU A 15 -1.15 -12.35 18.73
C GLU A 15 -1.74 -11.08 18.14
N LEU A 16 -1.33 -9.91 18.61
CA LEU A 16 -1.82 -8.62 18.11
C LEU A 16 -1.46 -8.39 16.65
N ILE A 17 -0.20 -8.67 16.27
CA ILE A 17 0.25 -8.52 14.88
C ILE A 17 -0.54 -9.44 13.96
N THR A 18 -0.78 -10.67 14.35
CA THR A 18 -1.58 -11.63 13.56
C THR A 18 -3.00 -11.11 13.34
N LYS A 19 -3.64 -10.63 14.39
CA LYS A 19 -5.01 -10.09 14.31
C LYS A 19 -5.10 -8.82 13.49
N LEU A 20 -4.15 -7.90 13.64
CA LEU A 20 -4.09 -6.66 12.86
C LEU A 20 -3.91 -6.97 11.37
N PHE A 21 -3.03 -7.90 11.05
CA PHE A 21 -2.79 -8.33 9.67
C PHE A 21 -4.06 -8.96 9.06
N GLN A 22 -4.76 -9.79 9.82
CA GLN A 22 -6.02 -10.39 9.38
C GLN A 22 -7.08 -9.33 9.08
N CYS A 23 -7.24 -8.32 9.95
CA CYS A 23 -8.15 -7.20 9.71
C CYS A 23 -7.80 -6.44 8.43
N CYS A 24 -6.50 -6.21 8.18
CA CYS A 24 -6.04 -5.55 6.96
C CYS A 24 -6.35 -6.38 5.71
N GLN A 25 -6.20 -7.71 5.77
CA GLN A 25 -6.53 -8.60 4.67
C GLN A 25 -8.03 -8.61 4.36
N GLU A 26 -8.88 -8.68 5.39
CA GLU A 26 -10.33 -8.63 5.22
C GLU A 26 -10.79 -7.32 4.60
N ARG A 27 -10.21 -6.21 5.05
CA ARG A 27 -10.48 -4.89 4.46
C ARG A 27 -10.04 -4.85 3.00
N MET A 28 -8.87 -5.38 2.68
CA MET A 28 -8.36 -5.41 1.30
C MET A 28 -9.27 -6.24 0.40
N GLN A 29 -9.76 -7.37 0.87
CA GLN A 29 -10.72 -8.19 0.14
C GLN A 29 -12.00 -7.40 -0.17
N TYR A 30 -12.53 -6.70 0.82
CA TYR A 30 -13.71 -5.84 0.64
C TYR A 30 -13.46 -4.75 -0.42
N GLN A 31 -12.29 -4.12 -0.39
CA GLN A 31 -11.92 -3.10 -1.37
C GLN A 31 -11.84 -3.68 -2.79
N CYS A 32 -11.23 -4.85 -2.95
CA CYS A 32 -11.13 -5.52 -4.24
C CYS A 32 -12.51 -5.80 -4.84
N GLU A 33 -13.44 -6.26 -4.03
CA GLU A 33 -14.81 -6.53 -4.45
C GLU A 33 -15.56 -5.23 -4.79
N ARG A 34 -15.46 -4.23 -3.92
CA ARG A 34 -16.15 -2.94 -4.10
C ARG A 34 -15.67 -2.19 -5.34
N PHE A 35 -14.37 -2.15 -5.57
CA PHE A 35 -13.78 -1.40 -6.69
C PHE A 35 -13.51 -2.26 -7.92
N GLN A 36 -13.82 -3.55 -7.84
CA GLN A 36 -13.66 -4.51 -8.95
C GLN A 36 -12.23 -4.53 -9.51
N LEU A 37 -11.25 -4.55 -8.60
CA LEU A 37 -9.84 -4.62 -8.93
C LEU A 37 -9.17 -5.73 -8.12
N PRO A 38 -8.33 -6.56 -8.74
CA PRO A 38 -7.45 -7.45 -7.98
C PRO A 38 -6.54 -6.66 -7.04
N ASP A 39 -6.12 -7.27 -5.93
CA ASP A 39 -5.28 -6.65 -4.92
C ASP A 39 -4.04 -5.96 -5.51
N ALA A 40 -3.31 -6.65 -6.39
CA ALA A 40 -2.10 -6.11 -6.99
C ALA A 40 -2.37 -4.87 -7.85
N GLU A 41 -3.46 -4.87 -8.62
CA GLU A 41 -3.85 -3.71 -9.44
C GLU A 41 -4.29 -2.53 -8.57
N LEU A 42 -5.02 -2.79 -7.49
CA LEU A 42 -5.46 -1.76 -6.55
C LEU A 42 -4.26 -1.09 -5.86
N ARG A 43 -3.29 -1.88 -5.42
CA ARG A 43 -2.06 -1.35 -4.81
C ARG A 43 -1.21 -0.57 -5.82
N CYS A 44 -1.11 -1.06 -7.05
CA CYS A 44 -0.39 -0.36 -8.12
C CYS A 44 -1.04 0.98 -8.45
N LEU A 45 -2.36 1.02 -8.55
CA LEU A 45 -3.09 2.26 -8.82
C LEU A 45 -2.81 3.32 -7.74
N GLY A 46 -2.69 2.90 -6.48
CA GLY A 46 -2.37 3.78 -5.36
C GLY A 46 -1.00 4.46 -5.47
N LEU A 47 -0.06 3.87 -6.22
CA LEU A 47 1.27 4.46 -6.40
C LEU A 47 1.24 5.75 -7.22
N PHE A 48 0.21 5.97 -8.03
CA PHE A 48 0.07 7.18 -8.84
C PHE A 48 -0.45 8.40 -8.06
N GLY A 49 -0.67 8.27 -6.75
CA GLY A 49 -1.26 9.35 -5.94
C GLY A 49 -0.45 10.64 -5.93
N ASN A 50 0.90 10.53 -5.91
CA ASN A 50 1.80 11.68 -5.84
C ASN A 50 2.70 11.81 -7.08
N GLU A 51 2.57 10.88 -8.03
CA GLU A 51 3.45 10.81 -9.19
C GLU A 51 2.64 10.99 -10.48
N ARG A 52 3.03 11.95 -11.29
CA ARG A 52 2.40 12.18 -12.58
C ARG A 52 2.69 11.04 -13.55
N TYR A 53 3.93 10.55 -13.54
CA TYR A 53 4.39 9.46 -14.39
C TYR A 53 5.15 8.44 -13.56
N LEU A 54 4.97 7.17 -13.89
CA LEU A 54 5.74 6.05 -13.32
C LEU A 54 6.27 5.19 -14.47
N THR A 55 7.40 4.52 -14.21
CA THR A 55 7.93 3.49 -15.11
C THR A 55 7.62 2.11 -14.54
N ALA A 56 7.64 1.07 -15.39
CA ALA A 56 7.48 -0.31 -14.95
C ALA A 56 8.55 -0.69 -13.92
N LYS A 57 9.79 -0.25 -14.12
CA LYS A 57 10.88 -0.49 -13.18
C LYS A 57 10.62 0.17 -11.82
N GLY A 58 10.12 1.40 -11.82
CA GLY A 58 9.76 2.12 -10.59
C GLY A 58 8.65 1.42 -9.83
N ILE A 59 7.63 0.94 -10.54
CA ILE A 59 6.53 0.17 -9.95
C ILE A 59 7.05 -1.13 -9.33
N ALA A 60 7.90 -1.86 -10.05
CA ALA A 60 8.50 -3.10 -9.56
C ALA A 60 9.26 -2.89 -8.25
N LEU A 61 10.05 -1.83 -8.16
CA LEU A 61 10.79 -1.47 -6.94
C LEU A 61 9.86 -1.13 -5.79
N LYS A 62 8.85 -0.28 -6.03
CA LYS A 62 7.90 0.15 -5.00
C LYS A 62 7.02 -0.99 -4.49
N MET A 63 6.60 -1.88 -5.36
CA MET A 63 5.77 -3.03 -4.99
C MET A 63 6.57 -4.24 -4.52
N ASN A 64 7.88 -4.24 -4.73
CA ASN A 64 8.75 -5.38 -4.44
C ASN A 64 8.27 -6.66 -5.15
N VAL A 65 8.01 -6.55 -6.43
CA VAL A 65 7.57 -7.68 -7.29
C VAL A 65 8.47 -7.83 -8.51
N VAL A 66 8.51 -9.05 -9.06
CA VAL A 66 9.32 -9.34 -10.25
C VAL A 66 8.73 -8.68 -11.51
N LYS A 67 9.60 -8.40 -12.47
CA LYS A 67 9.26 -7.66 -13.69
C LYS A 67 8.10 -8.29 -14.48
N SER A 68 8.06 -9.62 -14.60
CA SER A 68 7.00 -10.34 -15.31
C SER A 68 5.63 -10.12 -14.69
N ARG A 69 5.57 -10.07 -13.36
CA ARG A 69 4.32 -9.81 -12.63
C ARG A 69 3.87 -8.36 -12.80
N VAL A 70 4.81 -7.41 -12.79
CA VAL A 70 4.52 -5.99 -13.03
C VAL A 70 3.89 -5.79 -14.40
N SER A 71 4.40 -6.45 -15.44
CA SER A 71 3.84 -6.37 -16.79
C SER A 71 2.37 -6.78 -16.82
N LYS A 72 2.01 -7.86 -16.12
CA LYS A 72 0.62 -8.32 -16.03
C LYS A 72 -0.28 -7.32 -15.30
N ILE A 73 0.22 -6.72 -14.23
CA ILE A 73 -0.51 -5.70 -13.46
C ILE A 73 -0.78 -4.47 -14.33
N ILE A 74 0.25 -3.99 -15.01
CA ILE A 74 0.15 -2.84 -15.92
C ILE A 74 -0.82 -3.12 -17.06
N ASP A 75 -0.71 -4.29 -17.70
CA ASP A 75 -1.59 -4.69 -18.80
C ASP A 75 -3.04 -4.74 -18.33
N GLY A 76 -3.31 -5.25 -17.14
CA GLY A 76 -4.64 -5.29 -16.56
C GLY A 76 -5.23 -3.89 -16.34
N LEU A 77 -4.43 -2.97 -15.83
CA LEU A 77 -4.85 -1.58 -15.62
C LEU A 77 -5.07 -0.83 -16.93
N ILE A 78 -4.22 -1.05 -17.92
CA ILE A 78 -4.40 -0.47 -19.27
C ILE A 78 -5.68 -1.00 -19.90
N LYS A 79 -5.92 -2.30 -19.81
CA LYS A 79 -7.12 -2.96 -20.35
C LYS A 79 -8.40 -2.40 -19.74
N LYS A 80 -8.36 -2.04 -18.47
CA LYS A 80 -9.48 -1.40 -17.75
C LYS A 80 -9.56 0.12 -18.00
N LYS A 81 -8.62 0.67 -18.77
CA LYS A 81 -8.56 2.09 -19.13
C LYS A 81 -8.34 3.00 -17.92
N LEU A 82 -7.65 2.50 -16.90
CA LEU A 82 -7.32 3.26 -15.69
C LEU A 82 -5.96 3.94 -15.79
N ILE A 83 -5.03 3.35 -16.53
CA ILE A 83 -3.74 3.96 -16.84
C ILE A 83 -3.49 3.93 -18.34
N GLN A 84 -2.58 4.77 -18.78
CA GLN A 84 -2.14 4.84 -20.17
C GLN A 84 -0.62 4.87 -20.21
N SER A 85 -0.08 4.38 -21.33
CA SER A 85 1.36 4.33 -21.57
C SER A 85 1.72 5.24 -22.75
N ILE A 86 2.75 6.07 -22.55
CA ILE A 86 3.33 6.90 -23.60
C ILE A 86 4.83 6.64 -23.65
N LYS A 87 5.42 6.78 -24.82
CA LYS A 87 6.88 6.67 -24.96
C LYS A 87 7.54 7.94 -24.44
N ASP A 88 8.65 7.77 -23.72
CA ASP A 88 9.47 8.90 -23.29
C ASP A 88 10.04 9.58 -24.54
N PRO A 89 9.80 10.91 -24.73
CA PRO A 89 10.33 11.63 -25.90
C PRO A 89 11.85 11.62 -26.00
N GLU A 90 12.56 11.49 -24.86
CA GLU A 90 14.02 11.46 -24.82
C GLU A 90 14.60 10.07 -25.04
N ASP A 91 13.86 9.01 -24.68
CA ASP A 91 14.27 7.62 -24.87
C ASP A 91 13.05 6.73 -25.12
N PHE A 92 12.80 6.40 -26.40
CA PHE A 92 11.66 5.59 -26.81
C PHE A 92 11.65 4.16 -26.27
N ARG A 93 12.75 3.71 -25.64
CA ARG A 93 12.79 2.41 -24.96
C ARG A 93 12.06 2.43 -23.62
N ILE A 94 11.83 3.61 -23.08
CA ILE A 94 11.17 3.80 -21.79
C ILE A 94 9.71 4.18 -22.04
N SER A 95 8.79 3.44 -21.38
CA SER A 95 7.37 3.77 -21.36
C SER A 95 7.05 4.51 -20.07
N LEU A 96 6.38 5.66 -20.20
CA LEU A 96 5.87 6.44 -19.09
C LEU A 96 4.39 6.10 -18.90
N LEU A 97 4.04 5.73 -17.67
CA LEU A 97 2.69 5.36 -17.28
C LEU A 97 2.04 6.50 -16.49
N SER A 98 0.80 6.81 -16.80
CA SER A 98 0.04 7.84 -16.10
C SER A 98 -1.41 7.42 -15.95
N LEU A 99 -2.11 8.05 -14.99
CA LEU A 99 -3.54 7.84 -14.82
C LEU A 99 -4.31 8.46 -15.97
N THR A 100 -5.33 7.76 -16.45
CA THR A 100 -6.37 8.35 -17.30
C THR A 100 -7.33 9.16 -16.44
N PRO A 101 -8.22 9.99 -17.02
CA PRO A 101 -9.30 10.63 -16.25
C PRO A 101 -10.14 9.62 -15.46
N ARG A 102 -10.41 8.45 -16.05
CA ARG A 102 -11.12 7.36 -15.38
C ARG A 102 -10.30 6.79 -14.20
N GLY A 103 -8.97 6.68 -14.39
CA GLY A 103 -8.05 6.25 -13.32
C GLY A 103 -8.01 7.24 -12.17
N HIS A 104 -7.96 8.53 -12.45
CA HIS A 104 -8.04 9.57 -11.43
C HIS A 104 -9.32 9.48 -10.61
N LYS A 105 -10.44 9.31 -11.29
CA LYS A 105 -11.75 9.16 -10.63
C LYS A 105 -11.77 7.93 -9.72
N LYS A 106 -11.31 6.79 -10.24
CA LYS A 106 -11.25 5.54 -9.46
C LYS A 106 -10.36 5.69 -8.24
N LEU A 107 -9.17 6.26 -8.41
CA LEU A 107 -8.24 6.46 -7.29
C LEU A 107 -8.81 7.42 -6.24
N ASN A 108 -9.48 8.48 -6.65
CA ASN A 108 -10.15 9.40 -5.73
C ASN A 108 -11.25 8.71 -4.92
N GLU A 109 -12.02 7.83 -5.55
CA GLU A 109 -13.05 7.03 -4.87
C GLU A 109 -12.43 6.08 -3.84
N ILE A 110 -11.34 5.41 -4.21
CA ILE A 110 -10.60 4.51 -3.32
C ILE A 110 -10.03 5.29 -2.12
N ASN A 111 -9.37 6.41 -2.38
CA ASN A 111 -8.79 7.25 -1.33
C ASN A 111 -9.86 7.84 -0.41
N GLY A 112 -11.00 8.23 -0.96
CA GLY A 112 -12.14 8.73 -0.17
C GLY A 112 -12.70 7.64 0.74
N PHE A 113 -12.82 6.43 0.25
CA PHE A 113 -13.24 5.28 1.04
C PHE A 113 -12.27 5.01 2.19
N LEU A 114 -10.96 4.97 1.90
CA LEU A 114 -9.92 4.74 2.91
C LEU A 114 -9.90 5.84 3.96
N LYS A 115 -10.00 7.09 3.53
CA LYS A 115 -10.03 8.23 4.45
C LYS A 115 -11.23 8.14 5.41
N SER A 116 -12.39 7.80 4.89
CA SER A 116 -13.60 7.62 5.70
C SER A 116 -13.44 6.46 6.68
N LEU A 117 -12.94 5.32 6.21
CA LEU A 117 -12.74 4.13 7.04
C LEU A 117 -11.74 4.40 8.17
N HIS A 118 -10.58 4.95 7.83
CA HIS A 118 -9.55 5.26 8.83
C HIS A 118 -10.02 6.34 9.82
N GLY A 119 -10.81 7.31 9.34
CA GLY A 119 -11.45 8.29 10.20
C GLY A 119 -12.39 7.65 11.22
N GLN A 120 -13.17 6.66 10.79
CA GLN A 120 -14.04 5.91 11.69
C GLN A 120 -13.24 5.11 12.73
N VAL A 121 -12.16 4.47 12.32
CA VAL A 121 -11.28 3.75 13.26
C VAL A 121 -10.71 4.71 14.31
N LEU A 122 -10.15 5.82 13.86
CA LEU A 122 -9.56 6.82 14.77
C LEU A 122 -10.60 7.44 15.70
N SER A 123 -11.83 7.60 15.24
CA SER A 123 -12.91 8.15 16.05
C SER A 123 -13.35 7.25 17.21
N GLN A 124 -12.97 5.96 17.18
CA GLN A 124 -13.23 5.05 18.31
C GLN A 124 -12.32 5.32 19.50
N MET A 125 -11.30 6.14 19.34
CA MET A 125 -10.31 6.44 20.36
C MET A 125 -10.41 7.91 20.77
N ALA A 126 -10.18 8.20 22.06
CA ALA A 126 -10.03 9.57 22.54
C ALA A 126 -8.77 10.22 21.96
N GLN A 127 -8.71 11.54 21.93
CA GLN A 127 -7.61 12.28 21.28
C GLN A 127 -6.23 11.91 21.85
N ASP A 128 -6.11 11.76 23.15
CA ASP A 128 -4.86 11.35 23.82
C ASP A 128 -4.45 9.93 23.43
N GLN A 129 -5.41 9.01 23.32
CA GLN A 129 -5.19 7.64 22.87
C GLN A 129 -4.72 7.59 21.42
N ARG A 130 -5.32 8.42 20.55
CA ARG A 130 -4.92 8.49 19.13
C ARG A 130 -3.48 8.97 19.01
N GLN A 131 -3.11 10.00 19.75
CA GLN A 131 -1.74 10.54 19.73
C GLN A 131 -0.73 9.52 20.23
N ALA A 132 -1.04 8.84 21.33
CA ALA A 132 -0.19 7.79 21.90
C ALA A 132 -0.04 6.62 20.93
N MET A 133 -1.13 6.18 20.30
CA MET A 133 -1.10 5.10 19.30
C MET A 133 -0.22 5.46 18.11
N LEU A 134 -0.38 6.65 17.55
CA LEU A 134 0.41 7.08 16.39
C LEU A 134 1.90 7.13 16.72
N THR A 135 2.27 7.64 17.89
CA THR A 135 3.65 7.65 18.36
C THR A 135 4.20 6.23 18.50
N ASN A 136 3.42 5.33 19.09
CA ASN A 136 3.83 3.93 19.30
C ASN A 136 3.92 3.16 17.97
N LEU A 137 3.02 3.42 17.00
CA LEU A 137 3.11 2.81 15.67
C LEU A 137 4.37 3.27 14.94
N ASP A 138 4.78 4.52 15.11
CA ASP A 138 5.99 5.04 14.49
C ASP A 138 7.24 4.36 15.06
N ILE A 139 7.25 4.13 16.38
CA ILE A 139 8.30 3.33 17.06
C ILE A 139 8.32 1.90 16.53
N LEU A 140 7.15 1.29 16.40
CA LEU A 140 7.01 -0.07 15.89
C LEU A 140 7.53 -0.18 14.45
N LYS A 141 7.17 0.75 13.59
CA LYS A 141 7.64 0.81 12.21
C LYS A 141 9.16 0.86 12.15
N ALA A 142 9.78 1.75 12.91
CA ALA A 142 11.24 1.90 12.94
C ALA A 142 11.92 0.62 13.45
N SER A 143 11.33 -0.04 14.46
CA SER A 143 11.85 -1.29 15.00
C SER A 143 11.77 -2.43 13.99
N MET A 144 10.68 -2.53 13.25
CA MET A 144 10.51 -3.54 12.20
C MET A 144 11.46 -3.32 11.03
N GLU A 145 11.66 -2.07 10.63
CA GLU A 145 12.63 -1.72 9.58
C GLU A 145 14.05 -2.10 9.96
N ALA A 146 14.44 -1.83 11.22
CA ALA A 146 15.76 -2.19 11.72
C ALA A 146 16.01 -3.70 11.69
N VAL A 147 15.01 -4.51 12.07
CA VAL A 147 15.10 -5.97 12.03
C VAL A 147 15.13 -6.48 10.59
N LYS A 148 14.36 -5.86 9.70
CA LYS A 148 14.31 -6.22 8.26
C LYS A 148 15.69 -6.09 7.62
N GLU A 149 16.48 -5.08 7.96
CA GLU A 149 17.84 -4.91 7.46
C GLU A 149 18.74 -6.08 7.83
N LEU A 150 18.49 -6.74 8.97
CA LEU A 150 19.25 -7.89 9.43
C LEU A 150 18.88 -9.20 8.71
N MET A 151 17.79 -9.23 7.96
CA MET A 151 17.31 -10.41 7.25
C MET A 151 17.82 -10.52 5.82
N VAL A 152 18.63 -9.56 5.38
CA VAL A 152 19.20 -9.52 4.02
C VAL A 152 20.53 -10.23 3.96
#